data_1067c7e26161e8e18af9c3f0a680917c
#
_entry.id   1067c7e26161e8e18af9c3f0a680917c
#
_cell.length_a   1.000
_cell.length_b   1.000
_cell.length_c   1.000
_cell.angle_alpha   90.00
_cell.angle_beta   90.00
_cell.angle_gamma   90.00
#
_symmetry.space_group_name_H-M   'P 1'
#
loop_
_entity.id
_entity.type
_entity.pdbx_description
1 polymer ?
#
loop_
_entity_poly.entity_id
_entity_poly.type
_entity_poly.pdbx_seq_one_letter_code
_entity_poly.pdbx_strand_id
1 'polypeptide(L)'
;MDKTKMNDTLRRNVALLSKQTEQEVGMMPATVAPLPSVEFVKQIVKLVKSIIFPDYFNKRQPDEAIRSYYIGVHMDELTTLLTKQIAHGLQFCEDCEKLYTKEQVYDQAEQLALEFINALPEIKRLLYTDVQAMFDNDPAVSNYGEVIFCYPVMNAMTHYRMAHKLHELKVPVIPRIMTELAHSKTGIDIHPGARIGEYFSIDHGTGVVIGETTIIGNHVSLYQGVTLGAKSFKYDKNGNMLNVPRHPIIEDHVTVYSNASILGRITIGHDSVIGGNIWLTHSVPPYSRILQSKAVDAGFQDGAGI
;
A
#
# COMPACT_ATOMS: atom_id res chain seq x y z
N MET A 1 -26.56 25.00 -32.58
CA MET A 1 -26.89 23.62 -32.15
C MET A 1 -28.37 23.61 -31.75
N ASP A 2 -29.18 22.75 -32.34
CA ASP A 2 -30.62 22.67 -32.07
C ASP A 2 -30.85 22.19 -30.62
N LYS A 3 -31.38 23.08 -29.78
CA LYS A 3 -31.66 22.83 -28.37
C LYS A 3 -32.65 21.66 -28.16
N THR A 4 -33.59 21.49 -29.10
CA THR A 4 -34.59 20.42 -29.08
C THR A 4 -33.92 19.05 -29.22
N LYS A 5 -33.03 18.89 -30.23
CA LYS A 5 -32.29 17.67 -30.49
C LYS A 5 -31.35 17.30 -29.31
N MET A 6 -30.78 18.33 -28.69
CA MET A 6 -29.94 18.12 -27.47
C MET A 6 -30.79 17.61 -26.31
N ASN A 7 -31.95 18.20 -26.03
CA ASN A 7 -32.84 17.78 -24.94
C ASN A 7 -33.37 16.36 -25.16
N ASP A 8 -33.75 15.99 -26.36
CA ASP A 8 -34.20 14.65 -26.70
C ASP A 8 -33.11 13.60 -26.50
N THR A 9 -31.87 13.93 -26.90
CA THR A 9 -30.71 13.07 -26.67
C THR A 9 -30.45 12.88 -25.18
N LEU A 10 -30.48 13.95 -24.38
CA LEU A 10 -30.30 13.87 -22.93
C LEU A 10 -31.39 13.01 -22.27
N ARG A 11 -32.68 13.26 -22.58
CA ARG A 11 -33.80 12.48 -22.04
C ARG A 11 -33.67 10.99 -22.36
N ARG A 12 -33.35 10.64 -23.61
CA ARG A 12 -33.16 9.26 -24.03
C ARG A 12 -32.01 8.61 -23.26
N ASN A 13 -30.87 9.28 -23.14
CA ASN A 13 -29.73 8.72 -22.42
C ASN A 13 -30.00 8.58 -20.91
N VAL A 14 -30.68 9.55 -20.29
CA VAL A 14 -31.09 9.42 -18.89
C VAL A 14 -31.99 8.18 -18.71
N ALA A 15 -32.98 7.98 -19.59
CA ALA A 15 -33.86 6.82 -19.51
C ALA A 15 -33.12 5.48 -19.69
N LEU A 16 -32.11 5.44 -20.58
CA LEU A 16 -31.29 4.25 -20.81
C LEU A 16 -30.34 3.98 -19.63
N LEU A 17 -29.65 5.01 -19.13
CA LEU A 17 -28.68 4.89 -18.04
C LEU A 17 -29.34 4.69 -16.67
N SER A 18 -30.62 5.03 -16.51
CA SER A 18 -31.40 4.77 -15.28
C SER A 18 -31.92 3.34 -15.20
N LYS A 19 -31.90 2.59 -16.31
CA LYS A 19 -32.32 1.19 -16.34
C LYS A 19 -31.16 0.32 -15.81
N GLN A 20 -31.44 -0.38 -14.73
CA GLN A 20 -30.51 -1.39 -14.21
C GLN A 20 -30.67 -2.70 -14.98
N THR A 21 -29.57 -3.28 -15.41
CA THR A 21 -29.51 -4.64 -15.96
C THR A 21 -29.40 -5.66 -14.82
N GLU A 22 -29.75 -6.94 -15.07
CA GLU A 22 -29.54 -8.01 -14.10
C GLU A 22 -28.07 -8.12 -13.65
N GLN A 23 -27.14 -7.89 -14.59
CA GLN A 23 -25.71 -7.91 -14.30
C GLN A 23 -25.31 -6.76 -13.34
N GLU A 24 -25.84 -5.54 -13.56
CA GLU A 24 -25.60 -4.40 -12.67
C GLU A 24 -26.17 -4.63 -11.28
N VAL A 25 -27.38 -5.19 -11.18
CA VAL A 25 -28.00 -5.55 -9.89
C VAL A 25 -27.11 -6.54 -9.13
N GLY A 26 -26.53 -7.54 -9.80
CA GLY A 26 -25.60 -8.50 -9.20
C GLY A 26 -24.25 -7.91 -8.76
N MET A 27 -23.91 -6.69 -9.21
CA MET A 27 -22.67 -5.96 -8.83
C MET A 27 -22.92 -4.83 -7.83
N MET A 28 -24.17 -4.56 -7.46
CA MET A 28 -24.49 -3.51 -6.49
C MET A 28 -23.99 -3.90 -5.10
N PRO A 29 -23.57 -2.89 -4.30
CA PRO A 29 -23.32 -3.13 -2.88
C PRO A 29 -24.59 -3.72 -2.22
N ALA A 30 -24.42 -4.72 -1.39
CA ALA A 30 -25.52 -5.36 -0.66
C ALA A 30 -26.21 -4.38 0.31
N THR A 31 -25.50 -3.33 0.71
CA THR A 31 -25.97 -2.34 1.69
C THR A 31 -26.44 -1.04 1.04
N VAL A 32 -27.49 -0.43 1.63
CA VAL A 32 -27.92 0.96 1.36
C VAL A 32 -27.20 1.98 2.25
N ALA A 33 -26.31 1.51 3.14
CA ALA A 33 -25.52 2.38 4.00
C ALA A 33 -24.49 3.20 3.20
N PRO A 34 -24.02 4.34 3.73
CA PRO A 34 -22.95 5.10 3.09
C PRO A 34 -21.69 4.24 2.91
N LEU A 35 -21.07 4.32 1.73
CA LEU A 35 -19.81 3.64 1.42
C LEU A 35 -18.62 4.38 2.00
N PRO A 36 -17.47 3.70 2.20
CA PRO A 36 -16.21 4.37 2.56
C PRO A 36 -15.86 5.46 1.55
N SER A 37 -15.45 6.62 2.04
CA SER A 37 -15.11 7.78 1.21
C SER A 37 -13.60 7.87 0.99
N VAL A 38 -13.17 7.83 -0.26
CA VAL A 38 -11.77 8.04 -0.65
C VAL A 38 -11.24 9.38 -0.12
N GLU A 39 -12.08 10.43 -0.13
CA GLU A 39 -11.68 11.76 0.34
C GLU A 39 -11.44 11.80 1.85
N PHE A 40 -12.31 11.16 2.64
CA PHE A 40 -12.07 11.04 4.09
C PHE A 40 -10.86 10.15 4.40
N VAL A 41 -10.60 9.10 3.62
CA VAL A 41 -9.36 8.31 3.77
C VAL A 41 -8.11 9.16 3.52
N LYS A 42 -8.12 10.06 2.53
CA LYS A 42 -7.03 11.05 2.33
C LYS A 42 -6.85 11.97 3.55
N GLN A 43 -7.95 12.41 4.15
CA GLN A 43 -7.89 13.25 5.37
C GLN A 43 -7.29 12.46 6.55
N ILE A 44 -7.69 11.21 6.75
CA ILE A 44 -7.10 10.32 7.76
C ILE A 44 -5.59 10.21 7.59
N VAL A 45 -5.12 9.95 6.37
CA VAL A 45 -3.67 9.89 6.09
C VAL A 45 -2.97 11.21 6.39
N LYS A 46 -3.59 12.34 6.04
CA LYS A 46 -3.04 13.68 6.34
C LYS A 46 -2.93 13.92 7.83
N LEU A 47 -3.94 13.56 8.61
CA LEU A 47 -3.92 13.68 10.09
C LEU A 47 -2.81 12.83 10.69
N VAL A 48 -2.67 11.57 10.26
CA VAL A 48 -1.60 10.69 10.75
C VAL A 48 -0.21 11.26 10.40
N LYS A 49 0.00 11.79 9.19
CA LYS A 49 1.26 12.48 8.84
C LYS A 49 1.53 13.66 9.76
N SER A 50 0.51 14.44 10.08
CA SER A 50 0.61 15.58 10.99
C SER A 50 0.91 15.18 12.44
N ILE A 51 0.46 14.01 12.88
CA ILE A 51 0.73 13.45 14.20
C ILE A 51 2.15 12.87 14.26
N ILE A 52 2.56 12.11 13.24
CA ILE A 52 3.85 11.40 13.22
C ILE A 52 5.02 12.35 12.95
N PHE A 53 4.85 13.25 11.99
CA PHE A 53 5.87 14.23 11.55
C PHE A 53 5.38 15.68 11.74
N PRO A 54 5.10 16.11 13.00
CA PRO A 54 4.44 17.39 13.25
C PRO A 54 5.23 18.59 12.74
N ASP A 55 6.55 18.54 12.77
CA ASP A 55 7.41 19.64 12.35
C ASP A 55 7.47 19.83 10.81
N TYR A 56 6.97 18.84 10.04
CA TYR A 56 6.96 18.86 8.57
C TYR A 56 5.58 19.11 7.97
N PHE A 57 4.51 18.65 8.64
CA PHE A 57 3.15 18.70 8.08
C PHE A 57 2.20 19.61 8.86
N ASN A 58 2.69 20.29 9.90
CA ASN A 58 1.99 21.35 10.62
C ASN A 58 2.78 22.66 10.59
N LYS A 59 2.17 23.73 11.14
CA LYS A 59 2.96 24.92 11.50
C LYS A 59 3.95 24.52 12.61
N ARG A 60 5.23 24.68 12.34
CA ARG A 60 6.29 24.36 13.29
C ARG A 60 6.04 25.04 14.64
N GLN A 61 5.99 24.25 15.68
CA GLN A 61 5.78 24.71 17.04
C GLN A 61 7.02 24.36 17.88
N PRO A 62 7.82 25.35 18.28
CA PRO A 62 9.01 25.10 19.11
C PRO A 62 8.65 24.71 20.54
N ASP A 63 7.46 25.08 21.01
CA ASP A 63 6.97 24.79 22.35
C ASP A 63 6.34 23.38 22.40
N GLU A 64 6.81 22.55 23.32
CA GLU A 64 6.35 21.17 23.51
C GLU A 64 4.89 21.09 23.95
N ALA A 65 4.44 22.01 24.81
CA ALA A 65 3.06 22.06 25.27
C ALA A 65 2.10 22.39 24.12
N ILE A 66 2.47 23.32 23.24
CA ILE A 66 1.71 23.68 22.05
C ILE A 66 1.70 22.50 21.06
N ARG A 67 2.83 21.84 20.87
CA ARG A 67 2.92 20.62 20.04
C ARG A 67 1.98 19.52 20.53
N SER A 68 1.99 19.24 21.84
CA SER A 68 1.12 18.25 22.47
C SER A 68 -0.35 18.59 22.28
N TYR A 69 -0.73 19.86 22.41
CA TYR A 69 -2.09 20.32 22.15
C TYR A 69 -2.55 20.03 20.71
N TYR A 70 -1.73 20.36 19.69
CA TYR A 70 -2.08 20.09 18.29
C TYR A 70 -2.16 18.60 17.99
N ILE A 71 -1.26 17.79 18.54
CA ILE A 71 -1.35 16.33 18.41
C ILE A 71 -2.66 15.84 19.01
N GLY A 72 -3.06 16.35 20.19
CA GLY A 72 -4.33 15.98 20.83
C GLY A 72 -5.54 16.30 19.96
N VAL A 73 -5.59 17.51 19.37
CA VAL A 73 -6.67 17.91 18.44
C VAL A 73 -6.74 17.01 17.21
N HIS A 74 -5.58 16.71 16.60
CA HIS A 74 -5.55 15.81 15.44
C HIS A 74 -5.90 14.37 15.79
N MET A 75 -5.59 13.90 16.99
CA MET A 75 -5.96 12.57 17.48
C MET A 75 -7.47 12.44 17.64
N ASP A 76 -8.13 13.45 18.19
CA ASP A 76 -9.59 13.49 18.35
C ASP A 76 -10.31 13.48 16.98
N GLU A 77 -9.88 14.34 16.05
CA GLU A 77 -10.38 14.38 14.68
C GLU A 77 -10.15 13.03 13.96
N LEU A 78 -8.94 12.46 14.08
CA LEU A 78 -8.59 11.18 13.50
C LEU A 78 -9.50 10.07 14.03
N THR A 79 -9.71 10.01 15.36
CA THR A 79 -10.55 8.99 15.98
C THR A 79 -11.97 9.05 15.43
N THR A 80 -12.55 10.25 15.36
CA THR A 80 -13.90 10.48 14.83
C THR A 80 -14.02 10.05 13.37
N LEU A 81 -13.10 10.49 12.52
CA LEU A 81 -13.14 10.17 11.08
C LEU A 81 -12.89 8.68 10.84
N LEU A 82 -11.92 8.09 11.53
CA LEU A 82 -11.55 6.70 11.36
C LEU A 82 -12.69 5.77 11.79
N THR A 83 -13.30 6.00 12.96
CA THR A 83 -14.48 5.25 13.42
C THR A 83 -15.59 5.26 12.37
N LYS A 84 -15.93 6.44 11.84
CA LYS A 84 -16.95 6.56 10.81
C LYS A 84 -16.62 5.79 9.54
N GLN A 85 -15.37 5.87 9.05
CA GLN A 85 -14.98 5.17 7.83
C GLN A 85 -14.90 3.65 8.06
N ILE A 86 -14.44 3.19 9.23
CA ILE A 86 -14.46 1.77 9.59
C ILE A 86 -15.90 1.25 9.63
N ALA A 87 -16.83 1.99 10.23
CA ALA A 87 -18.24 1.62 10.25
C ALA A 87 -18.81 1.45 8.83
N HIS A 88 -18.51 2.38 7.91
CA HIS A 88 -18.88 2.25 6.49
C HIS A 88 -18.24 1.04 5.82
N GLY A 89 -16.97 0.74 6.14
CA GLY A 89 -16.26 -0.45 5.62
C GLY A 89 -16.89 -1.77 6.10
N LEU A 90 -17.23 -1.85 7.39
CA LEU A 90 -17.93 -3.01 7.96
C LEU A 90 -19.30 -3.24 7.33
N GLN A 91 -20.04 -2.16 7.03
CA GLN A 91 -21.34 -2.23 6.35
C GLN A 91 -21.21 -2.58 4.85
N PHE A 92 -20.07 -2.32 4.23
CA PHE A 92 -19.80 -2.69 2.84
C PHE A 92 -19.48 -4.19 2.68
N CYS A 93 -19.04 -4.86 3.73
CA CYS A 93 -18.63 -6.26 3.72
C CYS A 93 -19.87 -7.16 3.96
N GLU A 94 -20.27 -7.94 2.96
CA GLU A 94 -21.43 -8.85 3.03
C GLU A 94 -21.38 -9.83 4.22
N ASP A 95 -20.19 -10.35 4.54
CA ASP A 95 -20.02 -11.25 5.68
C ASP A 95 -20.18 -10.53 7.02
N CYS A 96 -19.82 -9.25 7.06
CA CYS A 96 -19.94 -8.43 8.26
C CYS A 96 -21.39 -7.99 8.51
N GLU A 97 -22.19 -7.74 7.46
CA GLU A 97 -23.62 -7.44 7.60
C GLU A 97 -24.41 -8.55 8.29
N LYS A 98 -23.98 -9.80 8.12
CA LYS A 98 -24.61 -10.97 8.77
C LYS A 98 -24.22 -11.12 10.24
N LEU A 99 -23.13 -10.47 10.66
CA LEU A 99 -22.53 -10.64 11.98
C LEU A 99 -22.94 -9.55 12.98
N TYR A 100 -23.29 -8.35 12.50
CA TYR A 100 -23.48 -7.19 13.36
C TYR A 100 -24.81 -6.48 13.10
N THR A 101 -25.50 -6.07 14.19
CA THR A 101 -26.59 -5.07 14.11
C THR A 101 -25.98 -3.69 13.82
N LYS A 102 -26.81 -2.71 13.41
CA LYS A 102 -26.33 -1.32 13.14
C LYS A 102 -25.63 -0.69 14.35
N GLU A 103 -26.12 -0.94 15.56
CA GLU A 103 -25.52 -0.45 16.80
C GLU A 103 -24.16 -1.13 17.05
N GLN A 104 -24.11 -2.45 16.92
CA GLN A 104 -22.87 -3.24 17.06
C GLN A 104 -21.79 -2.86 16.05
N VAL A 105 -22.15 -2.43 14.83
CA VAL A 105 -21.19 -1.95 13.83
C VAL A 105 -20.43 -0.73 14.32
N TYR A 106 -21.11 0.23 14.97
CA TYR A 106 -20.47 1.44 15.47
C TYR A 106 -19.58 1.15 16.67
N ASP A 107 -20.03 0.31 17.61
CA ASP A 107 -19.23 -0.12 18.77
C ASP A 107 -17.96 -0.85 18.31
N GLN A 108 -18.10 -1.76 17.35
CA GLN A 108 -16.96 -2.47 16.75
C GLN A 108 -16.02 -1.51 16.01
N ALA A 109 -16.55 -0.55 15.28
CA ALA A 109 -15.74 0.44 14.56
C ALA A 109 -14.97 1.34 15.52
N GLU A 110 -15.56 1.75 16.62
CA GLU A 110 -14.88 2.52 17.66
C GLU A 110 -13.75 1.73 18.30
N GLN A 111 -14.00 0.47 18.65
CA GLN A 111 -12.96 -0.41 19.19
C GLN A 111 -11.78 -0.55 18.22
N LEU A 112 -12.03 -0.84 16.93
CA LEU A 112 -11.00 -0.98 15.91
C LEU A 112 -10.24 0.34 15.68
N ALA A 113 -10.93 1.48 15.73
CA ALA A 113 -10.29 2.80 15.65
C ALA A 113 -9.35 3.03 16.83
N LEU A 114 -9.77 2.71 18.06
CA LEU A 114 -8.93 2.83 19.26
C LEU A 114 -7.72 1.89 19.20
N GLU A 115 -7.88 0.66 18.70
CA GLU A 115 -6.76 -0.27 18.50
C GLU A 115 -5.75 0.27 17.47
N PHE A 116 -6.21 0.91 16.41
CA PHE A 116 -5.34 1.60 15.46
C PHE A 116 -4.63 2.80 16.11
N ILE A 117 -5.34 3.63 16.86
CA ILE A 117 -4.75 4.77 17.59
C ILE A 117 -3.66 4.29 18.56
N ASN A 118 -3.90 3.21 19.28
CA ASN A 118 -2.91 2.60 20.17
C ASN A 118 -1.65 2.10 19.43
N ALA A 119 -1.75 1.79 18.14
CA ALA A 119 -0.62 1.37 17.32
C ALA A 119 0.19 2.54 16.73
N LEU A 120 -0.29 3.78 16.78
CA LEU A 120 0.40 4.94 16.19
C LEU A 120 1.84 5.16 16.70
N PRO A 121 2.16 4.97 18.01
CA PRO A 121 3.54 5.07 18.46
C PRO A 121 4.48 4.09 17.76
N GLU A 122 4.03 2.85 17.53
CA GLU A 122 4.82 1.84 16.83
C GLU A 122 4.91 2.14 15.32
N ILE A 123 3.84 2.56 14.69
CA ILE A 123 3.86 3.03 13.29
C ILE A 123 4.85 4.18 13.14
N LYS A 124 4.87 5.12 14.08
CA LYS A 124 5.85 6.21 14.12
C LYS A 124 7.27 5.66 14.19
N ARG A 125 7.54 4.75 15.13
CA ARG A 125 8.86 4.15 15.30
C ARG A 125 9.35 3.49 14.00
N LEU A 126 8.50 2.67 13.37
CA LEU A 126 8.82 2.01 12.09
C LEU A 126 9.10 3.00 10.97
N LEU A 127 8.29 4.06 10.84
CA LEU A 127 8.52 5.09 9.82
C LEU A 127 9.83 5.84 10.03
N TYR A 128 10.27 6.06 11.26
CA TYR A 128 11.57 6.68 11.54
C TYR A 128 12.73 5.73 11.21
N THR A 129 12.60 4.40 11.37
CA THR A 129 13.61 3.45 10.87
C THR A 129 13.66 3.44 9.34
N ASP A 130 12.51 3.56 8.66
CA ASP A 130 12.46 3.67 7.20
C ASP A 130 13.14 4.99 6.73
N VAL A 131 12.93 6.12 7.41
CA VAL A 131 13.62 7.39 7.14
C VAL A 131 15.13 7.23 7.27
N GLN A 132 15.59 6.56 8.35
CA GLN A 132 17.01 6.30 8.58
C GLN A 132 17.60 5.46 7.43
N ALA A 133 16.92 4.38 7.04
CA ALA A 133 17.39 3.51 5.95
C ALA A 133 17.49 4.25 4.60
N MET A 134 16.54 5.15 4.31
CA MET A 134 16.60 5.99 3.10
C MET A 134 17.80 6.94 3.15
N PHE A 135 18.04 7.56 4.31
CA PHE A 135 19.16 8.47 4.50
C PHE A 135 20.51 7.75 4.36
N ASP A 136 20.63 6.55 4.91
CA ASP A 136 21.88 5.77 4.89
C ASP A 136 22.19 5.17 3.50
N ASN A 137 21.15 4.89 2.71
CA ASN A 137 21.30 4.20 1.42
C ASN A 137 21.39 5.14 0.21
N ASP A 138 21.07 6.44 0.36
CA ASP A 138 21.16 7.41 -0.73
C ASP A 138 22.26 8.46 -0.45
N PRO A 139 23.41 8.37 -1.14
CA PRO A 139 24.48 9.34 -0.97
C PRO A 139 24.14 10.77 -1.47
N ALA A 140 23.04 10.93 -2.21
CA ALA A 140 22.62 12.24 -2.71
C ALA A 140 21.77 13.01 -1.71
N VAL A 141 21.27 12.36 -0.65
CA VAL A 141 20.43 13.01 0.35
C VAL A 141 21.23 13.92 1.28
N SER A 142 20.70 15.13 1.52
CA SER A 142 21.40 16.14 2.34
C SER A 142 21.05 16.05 3.82
N ASN A 143 19.82 15.67 4.15
CA ASN A 143 19.34 15.60 5.54
C ASN A 143 18.03 14.78 5.64
N TYR A 144 17.67 14.36 6.86
CA TYR A 144 16.44 13.60 7.12
C TYR A 144 15.15 14.31 6.68
N GLY A 145 15.13 15.64 6.73
CA GLY A 145 13.97 16.44 6.31
C GLY A 145 13.69 16.30 4.84
N GLU A 146 14.71 16.20 4.01
CA GLU A 146 14.58 15.94 2.58
C GLU A 146 13.90 14.58 2.32
N VAL A 147 14.31 13.54 3.03
CA VAL A 147 13.67 12.22 2.95
C VAL A 147 12.19 12.30 3.32
N ILE A 148 11.87 12.89 4.48
CA ILE A 148 10.50 12.96 5.00
C ILE A 148 9.58 13.77 4.07
N PHE A 149 10.07 14.88 3.54
CA PHE A 149 9.25 15.86 2.84
C PHE A 149 9.19 15.65 1.33
N CYS A 150 10.28 15.16 0.72
CA CYS A 150 10.41 15.11 -0.73
C CYS A 150 10.27 13.70 -1.33
N TYR A 151 10.70 12.65 -0.60
CA TYR A 151 10.80 11.31 -1.20
C TYR A 151 9.42 10.65 -1.39
N PRO A 152 9.09 10.20 -2.61
CA PRO A 152 7.83 9.50 -2.88
C PRO A 152 7.64 8.25 -2.02
N VAL A 153 8.73 7.53 -1.74
CA VAL A 153 8.71 6.33 -0.93
C VAL A 153 8.20 6.56 0.49
N MET A 154 8.49 7.72 1.10
CA MET A 154 7.94 8.05 2.42
C MET A 154 6.42 8.22 2.39
N ASN A 155 5.89 8.67 1.24
CA ASN A 155 4.44 8.67 1.05
C ASN A 155 3.89 7.24 0.96
N ALA A 156 4.54 6.36 0.18
CA ALA A 156 4.14 4.96 0.04
C ALA A 156 4.22 4.22 1.38
N MET A 157 5.34 4.34 2.12
CA MET A 157 5.53 3.67 3.40
C MET A 157 4.57 4.15 4.47
N THR A 158 4.27 5.45 4.53
CA THR A 158 3.26 5.97 5.49
C THR A 158 1.89 5.34 5.22
N HIS A 159 1.43 5.30 3.97
CA HIS A 159 0.15 4.65 3.63
C HIS A 159 0.19 3.15 3.93
N TYR A 160 1.28 2.48 3.55
CA TYR A 160 1.44 1.05 3.77
C TYR A 160 1.43 0.68 5.26
N ARG A 161 2.24 1.33 6.11
CA ARG A 161 2.30 1.03 7.56
C ARG A 161 0.93 1.21 8.23
N MET A 162 0.17 2.25 7.85
CA MET A 162 -1.21 2.46 8.29
C MET A 162 -2.15 1.37 7.78
N ALA A 163 -2.11 1.12 6.47
CA ALA A 163 -2.97 0.14 5.81
C ALA A 163 -2.70 -1.28 6.32
N HIS A 164 -1.44 -1.63 6.56
CA HIS A 164 -1.05 -2.92 7.13
C HIS A 164 -1.67 -3.12 8.51
N LYS A 165 -1.59 -2.13 9.40
CA LYS A 165 -2.22 -2.22 10.72
C LYS A 165 -3.73 -2.39 10.64
N LEU A 166 -4.41 -1.61 9.80
CA LEU A 166 -5.86 -1.78 9.59
C LEU A 166 -6.20 -3.13 8.95
N HIS A 167 -5.34 -3.66 8.09
CA HIS A 167 -5.49 -4.99 7.52
C HIS A 167 -5.34 -6.10 8.57
N GLU A 168 -4.35 -5.99 9.47
CA GLU A 168 -4.21 -6.89 10.63
C GLU A 168 -5.46 -6.89 11.52
N LEU A 169 -6.05 -5.70 11.73
CA LEU A 169 -7.31 -5.52 12.44
C LEU A 169 -8.54 -5.98 11.64
N LYS A 170 -8.34 -6.52 10.44
CA LYS A 170 -9.39 -7.01 9.53
C LYS A 170 -10.43 -5.95 9.16
N VAL A 171 -10.02 -4.69 9.11
CA VAL A 171 -10.86 -3.61 8.59
C VAL A 171 -11.04 -3.81 7.09
N PRO A 172 -12.30 -3.92 6.59
CA PRO A 172 -12.54 -4.14 5.18
C PRO A 172 -12.27 -2.88 4.34
N VAL A 173 -11.85 -3.06 3.09
CA VAL A 173 -11.76 -2.07 2.01
C VAL A 173 -10.78 -0.91 2.26
N ILE A 174 -10.82 -0.27 3.44
CA ILE A 174 -10.01 0.93 3.76
C ILE A 174 -8.52 0.71 3.56
N PRO A 175 -7.91 -0.43 4.00
CA PRO A 175 -6.49 -0.70 3.73
C PRO A 175 -6.15 -0.64 2.24
N ARG A 176 -7.01 -1.20 1.38
CA ARG A 176 -6.80 -1.15 -0.09
C ARG A 176 -6.95 0.27 -0.63
N ILE A 177 -7.95 1.03 -0.20
CA ILE A 177 -8.08 2.43 -0.61
C ILE A 177 -6.79 3.20 -0.28
N MET A 178 -6.21 3.00 0.90
CA MET A 178 -4.97 3.66 1.31
C MET A 178 -3.79 3.30 0.40
N THR A 179 -3.57 2.01 0.13
CA THR A 179 -2.44 1.59 -0.70
C THR A 179 -2.61 1.99 -2.17
N GLU A 180 -3.83 1.96 -2.72
CA GLU A 180 -4.10 2.44 -4.07
C GLU A 180 -3.90 3.97 -4.22
N LEU A 181 -4.20 4.76 -3.17
CA LEU A 181 -3.88 6.19 -3.14
C LEU A 181 -2.37 6.44 -3.21
N ALA A 182 -1.58 5.62 -2.52
CA ALA A 182 -0.11 5.70 -2.59
C ALA A 182 0.40 5.25 -3.96
N HIS A 183 -0.08 4.12 -4.47
CA HIS A 183 0.27 3.56 -5.77
C HIS A 183 0.02 4.58 -6.90
N SER A 184 -1.17 5.15 -6.96
CA SER A 184 -1.52 6.14 -7.99
C SER A 184 -0.64 7.40 -7.96
N LYS A 185 -0.11 7.77 -6.77
CA LYS A 185 0.72 8.97 -6.60
C LYS A 185 2.21 8.71 -6.81
N THR A 186 2.70 7.51 -6.48
CA THR A 186 4.13 7.21 -6.41
C THR A 186 4.61 6.19 -7.43
N GLY A 187 3.71 5.40 -8.02
CA GLY A 187 4.04 4.23 -8.82
C GLY A 187 4.57 3.05 -8.01
N ILE A 188 4.46 3.09 -6.67
CA ILE A 188 4.88 2.02 -5.75
C ILE A 188 3.62 1.30 -5.27
N ASP A 189 3.45 0.03 -5.66
CA ASP A 189 2.34 -0.83 -5.28
C ASP A 189 2.73 -1.79 -4.17
N ILE A 190 2.26 -1.54 -2.94
CA ILE A 190 2.48 -2.42 -1.79
C ILE A 190 1.13 -2.91 -1.28
N HIS A 191 0.89 -4.22 -1.38
CA HIS A 191 -0.34 -4.79 -0.83
C HIS A 191 -0.35 -4.69 0.71
N PRO A 192 -1.47 -4.28 1.35
CA PRO A 192 -1.52 -4.09 2.80
C PRO A 192 -1.27 -5.38 3.60
N GLY A 193 -1.46 -6.56 3.01
CA GLY A 193 -1.15 -7.85 3.61
C GLY A 193 0.32 -8.25 3.62
N ALA A 194 1.19 -7.58 2.86
CA ALA A 194 2.63 -7.80 2.91
C ALA A 194 3.17 -7.49 4.32
N ARG A 195 4.21 -8.20 4.74
CA ARG A 195 4.88 -7.97 6.03
C ARG A 195 6.27 -7.41 5.76
N ILE A 196 6.56 -6.22 6.25
CA ILE A 196 7.83 -5.53 6.02
C ILE A 196 8.44 -5.16 7.37
N GLY A 197 9.68 -5.58 7.60
CA GLY A 197 10.46 -5.30 8.80
C GLY A 197 10.87 -3.83 8.95
N GLU A 198 11.90 -3.59 9.74
CA GLU A 198 12.44 -2.27 10.04
C GLU A 198 13.56 -1.90 9.07
N TYR A 199 13.88 -0.59 9.02
CA TYR A 199 14.94 -0.05 8.16
C TYR A 199 14.77 -0.46 6.69
N PHE A 200 13.54 -0.44 6.22
CA PHE A 200 13.23 -0.77 4.83
C PHE A 200 13.41 0.44 3.93
N SER A 201 14.08 0.25 2.80
CA SER A 201 14.29 1.31 1.82
C SER A 201 13.84 0.92 0.42
N ILE A 202 13.31 1.91 -0.31
CA ILE A 202 13.06 1.82 -1.75
C ILE A 202 13.69 3.05 -2.40
N ASP A 203 14.68 2.85 -3.26
CA ASP A 203 15.28 3.92 -4.03
C ASP A 203 14.56 4.10 -5.37
N HIS A 204 14.30 5.36 -5.75
CA HIS A 204 13.45 5.80 -6.88
C HIS A 204 12.01 5.27 -6.83
N GLY A 205 11.81 3.99 -6.82
CA GLY A 205 10.59 3.25 -6.48
C GLY A 205 9.56 3.06 -7.59
N THR A 206 9.57 3.83 -8.66
CA THR A 206 8.57 3.69 -9.74
C THR A 206 8.54 2.26 -10.28
N GLY A 207 7.34 1.66 -10.29
CA GLY A 207 7.11 0.30 -10.78
C GLY A 207 7.48 -0.83 -9.80
N VAL A 208 7.77 -0.51 -8.53
CA VAL A 208 7.90 -1.53 -7.48
C VAL A 208 6.54 -2.14 -7.18
N VAL A 209 6.47 -3.48 -7.13
CA VAL A 209 5.27 -4.24 -6.79
C VAL A 209 5.60 -5.25 -5.68
N ILE A 210 4.90 -5.15 -4.55
CA ILE A 210 5.04 -6.06 -3.39
C ILE A 210 3.70 -6.74 -3.13
N GLY A 211 3.62 -8.03 -3.44
CA GLY A 211 2.39 -8.82 -3.37
C GLY A 211 1.98 -9.20 -1.94
N GLU A 212 0.72 -9.55 -1.77
CA GLU A 212 0.00 -9.76 -0.51
C GLU A 212 0.72 -10.62 0.54
N THR A 213 1.28 -11.76 0.15
CA THR A 213 1.87 -12.71 1.10
C THR A 213 3.40 -12.62 1.16
N THR A 214 3.98 -11.52 0.64
CA THR A 214 5.40 -11.23 0.75
C THR A 214 5.81 -11.04 2.21
N ILE A 215 6.98 -11.57 2.56
CA ILE A 215 7.62 -11.32 3.85
C ILE A 215 8.98 -10.69 3.57
N ILE A 216 9.24 -9.54 4.15
CA ILE A 216 10.49 -8.79 4.01
C ILE A 216 11.06 -8.59 5.42
N GLY A 217 12.30 -8.98 5.63
CA GLY A 217 13.04 -8.81 6.86
C GLY A 217 13.48 -7.36 7.11
N ASN A 218 14.47 -7.20 7.97
CA ASN A 218 15.03 -5.91 8.34
C ASN A 218 16.17 -5.50 7.39
N HIS A 219 16.41 -4.20 7.27
CA HIS A 219 17.51 -3.64 6.44
C HIS A 219 17.50 -4.11 4.98
N VAL A 220 16.31 -4.29 4.41
CA VAL A 220 16.15 -4.67 3.00
C VAL A 220 16.03 -3.42 2.14
N SER A 221 16.74 -3.42 1.02
CA SER A 221 16.74 -2.33 0.05
C SER A 221 16.24 -2.80 -1.31
N LEU A 222 15.25 -2.12 -1.85
CA LEU A 222 14.73 -2.36 -3.19
C LEU A 222 14.97 -1.15 -4.09
N TYR A 223 15.16 -1.39 -5.37
CA TYR A 223 15.25 -0.35 -6.39
C TYR A 223 14.01 -0.35 -7.30
N GLN A 224 13.88 0.69 -8.14
CA GLN A 224 12.75 0.82 -9.06
C GLN A 224 12.50 -0.43 -9.90
N GLY A 225 11.23 -0.69 -10.23
CA GLY A 225 10.81 -1.78 -11.09
C GLY A 225 10.91 -3.19 -10.49
N VAL A 226 11.32 -3.31 -9.21
CA VAL A 226 11.38 -4.62 -8.54
C VAL A 226 9.97 -5.17 -8.36
N THR A 227 9.79 -6.44 -8.73
CA THR A 227 8.53 -7.18 -8.53
C THR A 227 8.74 -8.35 -7.58
N LEU A 228 8.06 -8.33 -6.43
CA LEU A 228 7.94 -9.45 -5.50
C LEU A 228 6.55 -10.10 -5.70
N GLY A 229 6.45 -10.99 -6.69
CA GLY A 229 5.19 -11.45 -7.25
C GLY A 229 4.89 -12.93 -7.05
N ALA A 230 3.68 -13.33 -7.42
CA ALA A 230 3.29 -14.73 -7.53
C ALA A 230 3.79 -15.32 -8.85
N LYS A 231 4.25 -16.59 -8.83
CA LYS A 231 4.61 -17.33 -10.05
C LYS A 231 3.39 -18.02 -10.68
N SER A 232 2.48 -18.53 -9.84
CA SER A 232 1.29 -19.25 -10.26
C SER A 232 0.22 -19.22 -9.17
N PHE A 233 -1.00 -19.51 -9.55
CA PHE A 233 -2.12 -19.62 -8.63
C PHE A 233 -2.51 -21.10 -8.45
N LYS A 234 -2.90 -21.46 -7.23
CA LYS A 234 -3.44 -22.80 -6.93
C LYS A 234 -4.97 -22.73 -6.89
N TYR A 235 -5.61 -23.78 -7.37
CA TYR A 235 -7.06 -23.89 -7.42
C TYR A 235 -7.52 -25.13 -6.66
N ASP A 236 -8.71 -25.06 -6.07
CA ASP A 236 -9.38 -26.22 -5.48
C ASP A 236 -10.01 -27.12 -6.56
N LYS A 237 -10.67 -28.21 -6.14
CA LYS A 237 -11.34 -29.16 -7.04
C LYS A 237 -12.52 -28.56 -7.80
N ASN A 238 -13.04 -27.43 -7.35
CA ASN A 238 -14.17 -26.71 -7.93
C ASN A 238 -13.73 -25.56 -8.85
N GLY A 239 -12.41 -25.33 -9.01
CA GLY A 239 -11.86 -24.26 -9.83
C GLY A 239 -11.75 -22.91 -9.09
N ASN A 240 -11.99 -22.85 -7.77
CA ASN A 240 -11.81 -21.64 -6.98
C ASN A 240 -10.35 -21.45 -6.62
N MET A 241 -9.87 -20.21 -6.73
CA MET A 241 -8.51 -19.87 -6.38
C MET A 241 -8.29 -19.98 -4.85
N LEU A 242 -7.27 -20.76 -4.47
CA LEU A 242 -6.89 -20.92 -3.07
C LEU A 242 -6.09 -19.72 -2.59
N ASN A 243 -6.51 -19.14 -1.45
CA ASN A 243 -5.75 -18.08 -0.79
C ASN A 243 -4.63 -18.67 0.07
N VAL A 244 -3.50 -19.02 -0.60
CA VAL A 244 -2.30 -19.58 0.03
C VAL A 244 -1.11 -18.64 -0.18
N PRO A 245 -0.09 -18.70 0.70
CA PRO A 245 1.14 -17.94 0.50
C PRO A 245 1.76 -18.25 -0.87
N ARG A 246 1.95 -17.18 -1.69
CA ARG A 246 2.40 -17.29 -3.08
C ARG A 246 3.49 -16.30 -3.49
N HIS A 247 3.85 -15.37 -2.61
CA HIS A 247 4.85 -14.35 -2.83
C HIS A 247 6.15 -14.66 -2.07
N PRO A 248 7.30 -14.09 -2.44
CA PRO A 248 8.58 -14.44 -1.88
C PRO A 248 8.78 -14.04 -0.42
N ILE A 249 9.80 -14.64 0.18
CA ILE A 249 10.38 -14.27 1.47
C ILE A 249 11.74 -13.67 1.18
N ILE A 250 11.97 -12.45 1.63
CA ILE A 250 13.23 -11.73 1.56
C ILE A 250 13.76 -11.62 2.99
N GLU A 251 14.89 -12.25 3.29
CA GLU A 251 15.47 -12.20 4.62
C GLU A 251 16.22 -10.88 4.86
N ASP A 252 16.82 -10.73 6.05
CA ASP A 252 17.48 -9.50 6.48
C ASP A 252 18.69 -9.12 5.58
N HIS A 253 18.96 -7.82 5.49
CA HIS A 253 20.11 -7.26 4.75
C HIS A 253 20.20 -7.63 3.26
N VAL A 254 19.07 -7.94 2.62
CA VAL A 254 19.02 -8.24 1.19
C VAL A 254 18.89 -6.95 0.39
N THR A 255 19.66 -6.85 -0.69
CA THR A 255 19.53 -5.78 -1.69
C THR A 255 19.03 -6.34 -3.01
N VAL A 256 17.94 -5.76 -3.56
CA VAL A 256 17.37 -6.14 -4.85
C VAL A 256 17.44 -4.95 -5.81
N TYR A 257 18.28 -5.06 -6.83
CA TYR A 257 18.49 -4.00 -7.80
C TYR A 257 17.37 -3.93 -8.87
N SER A 258 17.39 -2.84 -9.62
CA SER A 258 16.34 -2.39 -10.53
C SER A 258 15.82 -3.47 -11.48
N ASN A 259 14.50 -3.47 -11.68
CA ASN A 259 13.76 -4.35 -12.60
C ASN A 259 13.93 -5.86 -12.35
N ALA A 260 14.44 -6.27 -11.18
CA ALA A 260 14.46 -7.69 -10.83
C ALA A 260 13.05 -8.19 -10.50
N SER A 261 12.71 -9.37 -11.02
CA SER A 261 11.44 -10.06 -10.75
C SER A 261 11.70 -11.32 -9.93
N ILE A 262 11.23 -11.35 -8.69
CA ILE A 262 11.36 -12.47 -7.76
C ILE A 262 9.96 -13.06 -7.59
N LEU A 263 9.74 -14.27 -8.13
CA LEU A 263 8.41 -14.82 -8.30
C LEU A 263 8.22 -16.18 -7.61
N GLY A 264 7.09 -16.29 -6.92
CA GLY A 264 6.68 -17.49 -6.21
C GLY A 264 7.06 -17.51 -4.74
N ARG A 265 6.66 -18.56 -4.01
CA ARG A 265 6.98 -18.71 -2.58
C ARG A 265 8.41 -19.25 -2.42
N ILE A 266 9.38 -18.44 -2.77
CA ILE A 266 10.81 -18.70 -2.67
C ILE A 266 11.44 -17.82 -1.58
N THR A 267 12.60 -18.22 -1.07
CA THR A 267 13.33 -17.46 -0.04
C THR A 267 14.63 -16.94 -0.64
N ILE A 268 14.87 -15.65 -0.45
CA ILE A 268 16.17 -15.01 -0.69
C ILE A 268 16.83 -14.90 0.68
N GLY A 269 17.90 -15.69 0.88
CA GLY A 269 18.64 -15.76 2.13
C GLY A 269 19.31 -14.43 2.48
N HIS A 270 19.51 -14.19 3.77
CA HIS A 270 20.05 -12.94 4.29
C HIS A 270 21.39 -12.55 3.68
N ASP A 271 21.74 -11.27 3.72
CA ASP A 271 22.98 -10.70 3.17
C ASP A 271 23.21 -10.98 1.68
N SER A 272 22.14 -11.27 0.93
CA SER A 272 22.20 -11.55 -0.50
C SER A 272 21.99 -10.31 -1.35
N VAL A 273 22.55 -10.33 -2.55
CA VAL A 273 22.43 -9.28 -3.56
C VAL A 273 21.84 -9.87 -4.84
N ILE A 274 20.69 -9.35 -5.25
CA ILE A 274 20.06 -9.69 -6.53
C ILE A 274 20.28 -8.52 -7.49
N GLY A 275 21.01 -8.76 -8.54
CA GLY A 275 21.34 -7.77 -9.58
C GLY A 275 20.13 -7.33 -10.39
N GLY A 276 20.31 -6.24 -11.13
CA GLY A 276 19.23 -5.69 -11.97
C GLY A 276 18.82 -6.62 -13.11
N ASN A 277 17.54 -6.52 -13.51
CA ASN A 277 16.91 -7.30 -14.58
C ASN A 277 16.98 -8.83 -14.41
N ILE A 278 17.13 -9.32 -13.18
CA ILE A 278 17.14 -10.75 -12.87
C ILE A 278 15.68 -11.28 -12.78
N TRP A 279 15.44 -12.42 -13.44
CA TRP A 279 14.21 -13.18 -13.31
C TRP A 279 14.46 -14.41 -12.43
N LEU A 280 14.03 -14.37 -11.16
CA LEU A 280 14.35 -15.39 -10.16
C LEU A 280 13.10 -16.15 -9.71
N THR A 281 13.10 -17.47 -9.81
CA THR A 281 11.95 -18.34 -9.47
C THR A 281 12.33 -19.53 -8.58
N HIS A 282 13.53 -19.50 -7.96
CA HIS A 282 14.01 -20.49 -7.02
C HIS A 282 14.70 -19.81 -5.84
N SER A 283 14.70 -20.46 -4.70
CA SER A 283 15.35 -19.94 -3.48
C SER A 283 16.86 -19.90 -3.65
N VAL A 284 17.48 -18.92 -2.99
CA VAL A 284 18.94 -18.78 -2.92
C VAL A 284 19.40 -18.76 -1.46
N PRO A 285 20.53 -19.39 -1.12
CA PRO A 285 21.06 -19.40 0.24
C PRO A 285 21.55 -18.00 0.66
N PRO A 286 21.79 -17.77 1.96
CA PRO A 286 22.42 -16.55 2.45
C PRO A 286 23.75 -16.24 1.73
N TYR A 287 24.09 -14.93 1.69
CA TYR A 287 25.30 -14.39 1.04
C TYR A 287 25.40 -14.64 -0.47
N SER A 288 24.27 -14.94 -1.12
CA SER A 288 24.23 -15.14 -2.57
C SER A 288 24.41 -13.82 -3.33
N ARG A 289 25.14 -13.89 -4.45
CA ARG A 289 25.25 -12.79 -5.42
C ARG A 289 24.78 -13.27 -6.77
N ILE A 290 23.53 -12.90 -7.14
CA ILE A 290 22.92 -13.29 -8.41
C ILE A 290 23.02 -12.09 -9.35
N LEU A 291 23.86 -12.20 -10.36
CA LEU A 291 24.14 -11.12 -11.30
C LEU A 291 23.84 -11.57 -12.73
N GLN A 292 23.52 -10.61 -13.61
CA GLN A 292 23.46 -10.90 -15.05
C GLN A 292 24.82 -11.34 -15.59
N SER A 293 24.80 -12.23 -16.56
CA SER A 293 25.98 -12.48 -17.39
C SER A 293 26.36 -11.21 -18.16
N LYS A 294 27.65 -11.00 -18.43
CA LYS A 294 28.11 -9.87 -19.25
C LYS A 294 27.41 -9.92 -20.62
N ALA A 295 27.02 -8.76 -21.12
CA ALA A 295 26.52 -8.63 -22.48
C ALA A 295 27.59 -9.16 -23.47
N VAL A 296 27.15 -9.98 -24.39
CA VAL A 296 28.00 -10.44 -25.51
C VAL A 296 27.81 -9.45 -26.64
N ASP A 297 28.91 -8.80 -27.06
CA ASP A 297 28.90 -7.99 -28.27
C ASP A 297 28.91 -8.94 -29.47
N ALA A 298 27.76 -9.10 -30.09
CA ALA A 298 27.58 -9.95 -31.27
C ALA A 298 28.00 -9.26 -32.58
N GLY A 299 28.42 -7.99 -32.51
CA GLY A 299 28.60 -7.14 -33.68
C GLY A 299 27.32 -6.83 -34.43
N PHE A 300 27.22 -5.66 -35.01
CA PHE A 300 26.07 -5.30 -35.86
C PHE A 300 26.19 -6.03 -37.21
N GLN A 301 25.27 -6.91 -37.55
CA GLN A 301 25.10 -7.46 -38.89
C GLN A 301 23.83 -6.83 -39.49
N ASP A 302 24.01 -6.17 -40.62
CA ASP A 302 22.91 -5.56 -41.39
C ASP A 302 21.88 -6.64 -41.74
N GLY A 303 20.61 -6.43 -41.38
CA GLY A 303 19.52 -7.39 -41.57
C GLY A 303 19.29 -8.41 -40.45
N ALA A 304 20.10 -8.44 -39.37
CA ALA A 304 19.75 -9.16 -38.17
C ALA A 304 18.68 -8.34 -37.40
N GLY A 305 17.44 -8.66 -37.62
CA GLY A 305 16.31 -8.04 -36.92
C GLY A 305 16.47 -8.13 -35.40
N ILE A 306 16.13 -7.06 -34.71
CA ILE A 306 15.97 -7.00 -33.25
C ILE A 306 14.67 -7.68 -32.87
#